data_418dba49882021a83fe9579339d783e7
#
_entry.id   418dba49882021a83fe9579339d783e7
#
_cell.length_a   1.000
_cell.length_b   1.000
_cell.length_c   1.000
_cell.angle_alpha   90.00
_cell.angle_beta   90.00
_cell.angle_gamma   90.00
#
_symmetry.space_group_name_H-M   'P 1'
#
loop_
_entity.id
_entity.type
_entity.pdbx_description
1 polymer ?
#
loop_
_entity_poly.entity_id
_entity_poly.type
_entity_poly.pdbx_seq_one_letter_code
_entity_poly.pdbx_strand_id
1 'polypeptide(L)'
;LGMFIIPVLYFEYGEAVADKVGLTLDEVVASFILAAVIGEMIRLKLGFTVFGQREYESKQVSALAWGALAIGLVLLITPTKEYAYPLIFSLTFGDPFMGELRRKGMESNNVILAACVFLLGIWLACWYLFGTPVLVCLIVAPIAVLAETPRLRYIDDNATMLLIPLAAVVTLEPFFNVM
;
A
#
# COMPACT_ATOMS: atom_id res chain seq x y z
N LEU A 1 -11.17 1.32 -1.27
CA LEU A 1 -11.18 2.00 -2.58
C LEU A 1 -10.74 3.47 -2.52
N GLY A 2 -11.04 4.24 -1.47
CA GLY A 2 -10.64 5.66 -1.37
C GLY A 2 -9.13 5.93 -1.37
N MET A 3 -8.30 4.95 -1.08
CA MET A 3 -6.85 5.11 -0.96
C MET A 3 -6.15 5.45 -2.29
N PHE A 4 -6.78 5.19 -3.45
CA PHE A 4 -6.19 5.52 -4.75
C PHE A 4 -5.94 7.03 -4.93
N ILE A 5 -6.68 7.87 -4.20
CA ILE A 5 -6.54 9.31 -4.29
C ILE A 5 -5.26 9.82 -3.60
N ILE A 6 -4.70 9.05 -2.66
CA ILE A 6 -3.53 9.47 -1.87
C ILE A 6 -2.31 9.77 -2.75
N PRO A 7 -1.86 8.86 -3.65
CA PRO A 7 -0.73 9.17 -4.51
C PRO A 7 -1.03 10.32 -5.49
N VAL A 8 -2.30 10.46 -5.92
CA VAL A 8 -2.70 11.60 -6.77
C VAL A 8 -2.53 12.92 -6.02
N LEU A 9 -3.04 13.00 -4.79
CA LEU A 9 -2.89 14.19 -3.96
C LEU A 9 -1.41 14.48 -3.64
N TYR A 10 -0.63 13.46 -3.38
CA TYR A 10 0.80 13.58 -3.10
C TYR A 10 1.56 14.17 -4.29
N PHE A 11 1.42 13.58 -5.48
CA PHE A 11 2.20 13.99 -6.65
C PHE A 11 1.70 15.27 -7.33
N GLU A 12 0.40 15.60 -7.22
CA GLU A 12 -0.16 16.77 -7.90
C GLU A 12 -0.25 18.01 -6.98
N TYR A 13 -0.42 17.81 -5.68
CA TYR A 13 -0.67 18.90 -4.74
C TYR A 13 0.25 18.92 -3.51
N GLY A 14 1.03 17.86 -3.28
CA GLY A 14 1.81 17.70 -2.07
C GLY A 14 2.82 18.83 -1.86
N GLU A 15 3.58 19.21 -2.90
CA GLU A 15 4.55 20.33 -2.87
C GLU A 15 3.85 21.64 -2.49
N ALA A 16 2.72 21.96 -3.13
CA ALA A 16 1.98 23.18 -2.85
C ALA A 16 1.41 23.23 -1.42
N VAL A 17 1.10 22.09 -0.83
CA VAL A 17 0.69 21.98 0.58
C VAL A 17 1.88 22.16 1.51
N ALA A 18 2.99 21.50 1.22
CA ALA A 18 4.23 21.58 1.98
C ALA A 18 4.74 23.03 2.06
N ASP A 19 4.80 23.73 0.94
CA ASP A 19 5.20 25.13 0.86
C ASP A 19 4.33 26.05 1.74
N LYS A 20 3.00 25.83 1.74
CA LYS A 20 2.07 26.64 2.55
C LYS A 20 2.27 26.49 4.05
N VAL A 21 2.74 25.33 4.50
CA VAL A 21 3.01 25.06 5.92
C VAL A 21 4.46 25.26 6.30
N GLY A 22 5.33 25.57 5.32
CA GLY A 22 6.76 25.81 5.53
C GLY A 22 7.54 24.53 5.83
N LEU A 23 7.10 23.39 5.31
CA LEU A 23 7.72 22.06 5.46
C LEU A 23 8.14 21.53 4.09
N THR A 24 9.04 20.56 4.07
CA THR A 24 9.28 19.72 2.91
C THR A 24 8.16 18.68 2.75
N LEU A 25 8.00 18.14 1.55
CA LEU A 25 6.98 17.11 1.28
C LEU A 25 7.20 15.87 2.15
N ASP A 26 8.46 15.46 2.35
CA ASP A 26 8.83 14.34 3.22
C ASP A 26 8.47 14.61 4.68
N GLU A 27 8.67 15.85 5.18
CA GLU A 27 8.28 16.24 6.53
C GLU A 27 6.77 16.22 6.71
N VAL A 28 6.00 16.60 5.68
CA VAL A 28 4.53 16.49 5.69
C VAL A 28 4.11 15.03 5.81
N VAL A 29 4.66 14.14 4.97
CA VAL A 29 4.35 12.70 5.03
C VAL A 29 4.79 12.08 6.37
N ALA A 30 5.99 12.39 6.84
CA ALA A 30 6.48 11.92 8.13
C ALA A 30 5.58 12.39 9.29
N SER A 31 5.06 13.64 9.22
CA SER A 31 4.11 14.18 10.20
C SER A 31 2.79 13.41 10.20
N PHE A 32 2.26 13.05 9.02
CA PHE A 32 1.06 12.20 8.92
C PHE A 32 1.29 10.80 9.49
N ILE A 33 2.43 10.16 9.20
CA ILE A 33 2.80 8.87 9.80
C ILE A 33 2.87 8.98 11.31
N LEU A 34 3.54 10.01 11.83
CA LEU A 34 3.68 10.21 13.27
C LEU A 34 2.30 10.44 13.93
N ALA A 35 1.44 11.25 13.32
CA ALA A 35 0.08 11.47 13.81
C ALA A 35 -0.75 10.17 13.80
N ALA A 36 -0.63 9.34 12.77
CA ALA A 36 -1.30 8.04 12.70
C ALA A 36 -0.81 7.09 13.81
N VAL A 37 0.51 7.03 14.06
CA VAL A 37 1.10 6.23 15.14
C VAL A 37 0.64 6.72 16.51
N ILE A 38 0.68 8.03 16.76
CA ILE A 38 0.22 8.61 18.05
C ILE A 38 -1.27 8.35 18.25
N GLY A 39 -2.10 8.57 17.21
CA GLY A 39 -3.53 8.31 17.25
C GLY A 39 -3.83 6.85 17.58
N GLU A 40 -3.10 5.93 16.95
CA GLU A 40 -3.25 4.49 17.19
C GLU A 40 -2.81 4.09 18.61
N MET A 41 -1.71 4.68 19.12
CA MET A 41 -1.28 4.47 20.51
C MET A 41 -2.33 4.96 21.53
N ILE A 42 -2.94 6.13 21.30
CA ILE A 42 -4.02 6.65 22.12
C ILE A 42 -5.23 5.72 22.06
N ARG A 43 -5.63 5.28 20.86
CA ARG A 43 -6.74 4.34 20.65
C ARG A 43 -6.53 3.04 21.44
N LEU A 44 -5.35 2.44 21.30
CA LEU A 44 -4.99 1.21 22.02
C LEU A 44 -5.02 1.40 23.54
N LYS A 45 -4.50 2.52 24.04
CA LYS A 45 -4.51 2.84 25.47
C LYS A 45 -5.93 3.01 26.01
N LEU A 46 -6.83 3.58 25.22
CA LEU A 46 -8.24 3.77 25.60
C LEU A 46 -9.09 2.51 25.36
N GLY A 47 -8.62 1.55 24.59
CA GLY A 47 -9.27 0.25 24.37
C GLY A 47 -10.56 0.31 23.57
N PHE A 48 -10.75 1.32 22.71
CA PHE A 48 -11.94 1.43 21.87
C PHE A 48 -11.66 1.04 20.40
N THR A 49 -12.73 0.69 19.68
CA THR A 49 -12.72 0.48 18.22
C THR A 49 -13.36 1.65 17.50
N VAL A 50 -12.81 2.06 16.37
CA VAL A 50 -13.39 3.06 15.47
C VAL A 50 -14.34 2.37 14.50
N PHE A 51 -15.28 3.11 13.93
CA PHE A 51 -16.24 2.59 12.95
C PHE A 51 -15.55 1.82 11.82
N GLY A 52 -16.02 0.59 11.58
CA GLY A 52 -15.45 -0.31 10.57
C GLY A 52 -14.31 -1.22 11.05
N GLN A 53 -13.83 -1.06 12.29
CA GLN A 53 -12.84 -1.96 12.90
C GLN A 53 -13.48 -3.22 13.49
N ARG A 54 -12.68 -4.29 13.58
CA ARG A 54 -13.08 -5.56 14.19
C ARG A 54 -12.88 -5.51 15.71
N GLU A 55 -13.67 -6.23 16.48
CA GLU A 55 -13.61 -6.21 17.97
C GLU A 55 -12.20 -6.55 18.52
N TYR A 56 -11.49 -7.48 17.88
CA TYR A 56 -10.14 -7.84 18.32
C TYR A 56 -9.11 -6.72 18.13
N GLU A 57 -9.37 -5.77 17.22
CA GLU A 57 -8.49 -4.61 17.00
C GLU A 57 -8.50 -3.62 18.19
N SER A 58 -9.39 -3.78 19.15
CA SER A 58 -9.33 -3.01 20.41
C SER A 58 -8.04 -3.24 21.21
N LYS A 59 -7.37 -4.38 20.98
CA LYS A 59 -6.17 -4.81 21.71
C LYS A 59 -4.92 -4.94 20.84
N GLN A 60 -5.01 -4.66 19.55
CA GLN A 60 -3.88 -4.72 18.61
C GLN A 60 -3.96 -3.58 17.60
N VAL A 61 -2.85 -3.35 16.89
CA VAL A 61 -2.77 -2.33 15.83
C VAL A 61 -3.80 -2.62 14.76
N SER A 62 -4.58 -1.60 14.40
CA SER A 62 -5.66 -1.72 13.43
C SER A 62 -5.15 -1.86 12.00
N ALA A 63 -5.96 -2.49 11.14
CA ALA A 63 -5.73 -2.55 9.70
C ALA A 63 -5.56 -1.15 9.09
N LEU A 64 -6.33 -0.16 9.58
CA LEU A 64 -6.23 1.24 9.15
C LEU A 64 -4.85 1.84 9.48
N ALA A 65 -4.34 1.63 10.69
CA ALA A 65 -3.02 2.14 11.09
C ALA A 65 -1.89 1.45 10.31
N TRP A 66 -1.98 0.14 10.10
CA TRP A 66 -1.04 -0.59 9.25
C TRP A 66 -1.05 -0.09 7.81
N GLY A 67 -2.23 0.13 7.23
CA GLY A 67 -2.37 0.67 5.88
C GLY A 67 -1.81 2.09 5.76
N ALA A 68 -2.11 2.98 6.72
CA ALA A 68 -1.59 4.36 6.73
C ALA A 68 -0.06 4.39 6.86
N LEU A 69 0.52 3.57 7.75
CA LEU A 69 1.97 3.44 7.90
C LEU A 69 2.62 2.93 6.63
N ALA A 70 2.08 1.87 6.03
CA ALA A 70 2.64 1.26 4.85
C ALA A 70 2.57 2.20 3.62
N ILE A 71 1.45 2.90 3.41
CA ILE A 71 1.32 3.91 2.35
C ILE A 71 2.31 5.06 2.58
N GLY A 72 2.41 5.56 3.80
CA GLY A 72 3.36 6.61 4.14
C GLY A 72 4.81 6.20 3.86
N LEU A 73 5.20 4.97 4.20
CA LEU A 73 6.53 4.44 3.90
C LEU A 73 6.76 4.29 2.39
N VAL A 74 5.75 3.86 1.62
CA VAL A 74 5.86 3.84 0.16
C VAL A 74 6.16 5.23 -0.37
N LEU A 75 5.44 6.27 0.06
CA LEU A 75 5.64 7.64 -0.42
C LEU A 75 6.98 8.24 -0.01
N LEU A 76 7.52 7.87 1.17
CA LEU A 76 8.84 8.34 1.62
C LEU A 76 10.00 7.62 0.91
N ILE A 77 9.85 6.32 0.64
CA ILE A 77 10.95 5.49 0.10
C ILE A 77 10.95 5.48 -1.43
N THR A 78 9.76 5.56 -2.04
CA THR A 78 9.60 5.61 -3.50
C THR A 78 8.94 6.91 -3.93
N PRO A 79 9.66 8.04 -3.94
CA PRO A 79 9.09 9.35 -4.26
C PRO A 79 8.73 9.52 -5.75
N THR A 80 8.91 8.50 -6.58
CA THR A 80 8.64 8.54 -8.01
C THR A 80 7.30 7.88 -8.36
N LYS A 81 6.62 8.45 -9.35
CA LYS A 81 5.30 7.99 -9.81
C LYS A 81 5.33 6.53 -10.27
N GLU A 82 6.41 6.14 -10.95
CA GLU A 82 6.59 4.82 -11.57
C GLU A 82 6.39 3.68 -10.58
N TYR A 83 6.80 3.84 -9.33
CA TYR A 83 6.75 2.79 -8.32
C TYR A 83 5.64 3.01 -7.28
N ALA A 84 5.42 4.26 -6.86
CA ALA A 84 4.44 4.57 -5.83
C ALA A 84 2.99 4.24 -6.26
N TYR A 85 2.62 4.58 -7.51
CA TYR A 85 1.26 4.29 -8.00
C TYR A 85 0.94 2.81 -8.03
N PRO A 86 1.72 1.92 -8.71
CA PRO A 86 1.37 0.52 -8.78
C PRO A 86 1.39 -0.17 -7.40
N LEU A 87 2.29 0.22 -6.49
CA LEU A 87 2.31 -0.29 -5.12
C LEU A 87 1.00 0.03 -4.39
N ILE A 88 0.61 1.32 -4.33
CA ILE A 88 -0.61 1.74 -3.64
C ILE A 88 -1.87 1.21 -4.33
N PHE A 89 -1.88 1.12 -5.66
CA PHE A 89 -3.00 0.55 -6.40
C PHE A 89 -3.13 -0.96 -6.17
N SER A 90 -2.02 -1.67 -5.93
CA SER A 90 -2.07 -3.08 -5.56
C SER A 90 -2.89 -3.30 -4.29
N LEU A 91 -2.68 -2.51 -3.24
CA LEU A 91 -3.50 -2.56 -2.05
C LEU A 91 -4.93 -2.10 -2.33
N THR A 92 -5.08 -0.92 -2.96
CA THR A 92 -6.40 -0.26 -3.10
C THR A 92 -7.40 -1.08 -3.90
N PHE A 93 -6.94 -1.77 -4.93
CA PHE A 93 -7.79 -2.55 -5.83
C PHE A 93 -7.63 -4.06 -5.61
N GLY A 94 -6.43 -4.53 -5.26
CA GLY A 94 -6.12 -5.95 -5.09
C GLY A 94 -6.79 -6.55 -3.87
N ASP A 95 -6.66 -5.93 -2.70
CA ASP A 95 -7.28 -6.44 -1.46
C ASP A 95 -8.81 -6.56 -1.59
N PRO A 96 -9.58 -5.52 -2.00
CA PRO A 96 -11.02 -5.68 -2.19
C PRO A 96 -11.39 -6.72 -3.25
N PHE A 97 -10.58 -6.85 -4.32
CA PHE A 97 -10.81 -7.83 -5.36
C PHE A 97 -10.67 -9.26 -4.83
N MET A 98 -9.58 -9.55 -4.11
CA MET A 98 -9.35 -10.85 -3.50
C MET A 98 -10.40 -11.17 -2.43
N GLY A 99 -10.75 -10.18 -1.59
CA GLY A 99 -11.81 -10.31 -0.60
C GLY A 99 -13.17 -10.67 -1.22
N GLU A 100 -13.52 -10.05 -2.35
CA GLU A 100 -14.76 -10.35 -3.06
C GLU A 100 -14.78 -11.76 -3.66
N LEU A 101 -13.66 -12.21 -4.25
CA LEU A 101 -13.56 -13.57 -4.79
C LEU A 101 -13.69 -14.63 -3.68
N ARG A 102 -13.05 -14.41 -2.52
CA ARG A 102 -13.19 -15.28 -1.35
C ARG A 102 -14.63 -15.30 -0.83
N ARG A 103 -15.30 -14.15 -0.79
CA ARG A 103 -16.70 -14.04 -0.38
C ARG A 103 -17.65 -14.83 -1.29
N LYS A 104 -17.31 -14.92 -2.58
CA LYS A 104 -18.04 -15.76 -3.56
C LYS A 104 -17.74 -17.26 -3.44
N GLY A 105 -16.89 -17.67 -2.49
CA GLY A 105 -16.54 -19.07 -2.28
C GLY A 105 -15.52 -19.64 -3.26
N MET A 106 -14.75 -18.77 -3.94
CA MET A 106 -13.70 -19.24 -4.85
C MET A 106 -12.55 -19.89 -4.06
N GLU A 107 -12.03 -21.00 -4.57
CA GLU A 107 -10.89 -21.70 -4.00
C GLU A 107 -9.63 -20.80 -3.95
N SER A 108 -8.83 -20.95 -2.90
CA SER A 108 -7.68 -20.10 -2.64
C SER A 108 -6.70 -20.00 -3.82
N ASN A 109 -6.41 -21.11 -4.49
CA ASN A 109 -5.51 -21.11 -5.65
C ASN A 109 -6.07 -20.31 -6.84
N ASN A 110 -7.37 -20.39 -7.06
CA ASN A 110 -8.06 -19.64 -8.11
C ASN A 110 -8.13 -18.15 -7.77
N VAL A 111 -8.28 -17.79 -6.48
CA VAL A 111 -8.21 -16.40 -6.02
C VAL A 111 -6.81 -15.83 -6.30
N ILE A 112 -5.74 -16.55 -5.93
CA ILE A 112 -4.36 -16.13 -6.17
C ILE A 112 -4.11 -15.94 -7.67
N LEU A 113 -4.50 -16.91 -8.49
CA LEU A 113 -4.31 -16.82 -9.94
C LEU A 113 -5.05 -15.62 -10.55
N ALA A 114 -6.32 -15.45 -10.19
CA ALA A 114 -7.13 -14.32 -10.65
C ALA A 114 -6.57 -12.97 -10.19
N ALA A 115 -6.10 -12.90 -8.94
CA ALA A 115 -5.47 -11.72 -8.38
C ALA A 115 -4.14 -11.39 -9.07
N CYS A 116 -3.31 -12.40 -9.38
CA CYS A 116 -2.07 -12.19 -10.15
C CYS A 116 -2.35 -11.59 -11.53
N VAL A 117 -3.35 -12.10 -12.25
CA VAL A 117 -3.75 -11.55 -13.56
C VAL A 117 -4.28 -10.13 -13.42
N PHE A 118 -5.12 -9.89 -12.42
CA PHE A 118 -5.70 -8.56 -12.16
C PHE A 118 -4.65 -7.53 -11.79
N LEU A 119 -3.77 -7.84 -10.82
CA LEU A 119 -2.70 -6.92 -10.42
C LEU A 119 -1.67 -6.71 -11.51
N LEU A 120 -1.33 -7.75 -12.27
CA LEU A 120 -0.47 -7.58 -13.45
C LEU A 120 -1.08 -6.60 -14.45
N GLY A 121 -2.39 -6.65 -14.68
CA GLY A 121 -3.10 -5.66 -15.49
C GLY A 121 -2.96 -4.24 -14.96
N ILE A 122 -3.08 -4.04 -13.63
CA ILE A 122 -2.86 -2.73 -12.98
C ILE A 122 -1.42 -2.26 -13.16
N TRP A 123 -0.42 -3.12 -12.93
CA TRP A 123 0.98 -2.78 -13.08
C TRP A 123 1.35 -2.45 -14.53
N LEU A 124 0.80 -3.18 -15.52
CA LEU A 124 0.98 -2.87 -16.94
C LEU A 124 0.28 -1.56 -17.36
N ALA A 125 -0.87 -1.24 -16.74
CA ALA A 125 -1.47 0.07 -16.91
C ALA A 125 -0.57 1.18 -16.35
N CYS A 126 0.07 0.97 -15.20
CA CYS A 126 1.05 1.91 -14.64
C CYS A 126 2.33 2.00 -15.49
N TRP A 127 2.78 0.91 -16.11
CA TRP A 127 3.83 0.96 -17.14
C TRP A 127 3.47 1.93 -18.26
N TYR A 128 2.27 1.82 -18.79
CA TYR A 128 1.81 2.67 -19.89
C TYR A 128 1.63 4.14 -19.47
N LEU A 129 1.08 4.38 -18.27
CA LEU A 129 0.70 5.72 -17.82
C LEU A 129 1.86 6.47 -17.14
N PHE A 130 2.71 5.77 -16.39
CA PHE A 130 3.72 6.37 -15.52
C PHE A 130 5.14 5.95 -15.85
N GLY A 131 5.34 5.00 -16.78
CA GLY A 131 6.68 4.54 -17.17
C GLY A 131 7.28 3.46 -16.26
N THR A 132 6.48 2.77 -15.44
CA THR A 132 6.97 1.67 -14.59
C THR A 132 7.70 0.61 -15.44
N PRO A 133 8.95 0.19 -15.11
CA PRO A 133 9.65 -0.80 -15.91
C PRO A 133 8.88 -2.12 -16.01
N VAL A 134 8.73 -2.65 -17.23
CA VAL A 134 7.92 -3.89 -17.50
C VAL A 134 8.42 -5.07 -16.68
N LEU A 135 9.73 -5.25 -16.53
CA LEU A 135 10.29 -6.35 -15.74
C LEU A 135 9.91 -6.23 -14.25
N VAL A 136 9.83 -5.01 -13.72
CA VAL A 136 9.34 -4.77 -12.36
C VAL A 136 7.87 -5.14 -12.27
N CYS A 137 7.04 -4.79 -13.26
CA CYS A 137 5.63 -5.18 -13.29
C CYS A 137 5.46 -6.70 -13.22
N LEU A 138 6.24 -7.44 -14.02
CA LEU A 138 6.15 -8.91 -14.09
C LEU A 138 6.57 -9.60 -12.79
N ILE A 139 7.52 -9.02 -12.07
CA ILE A 139 8.08 -9.60 -10.82
C ILE A 139 7.25 -9.16 -9.61
N VAL A 140 6.94 -7.86 -9.49
CA VAL A 140 6.39 -7.30 -8.25
C VAL A 140 4.87 -7.51 -8.14
N ALA A 141 4.13 -7.54 -9.25
CA ALA A 141 2.70 -7.80 -9.21
C ALA A 141 2.35 -9.17 -8.55
N PRO A 142 2.96 -10.30 -8.93
CA PRO A 142 2.71 -11.56 -8.22
C PRO A 142 3.25 -11.55 -6.77
N ILE A 143 4.36 -10.85 -6.48
CA ILE A 143 4.85 -10.70 -5.11
C ILE A 143 3.80 -10.00 -4.23
N ALA A 144 3.13 -8.97 -4.73
CA ALA A 144 2.08 -8.27 -3.99
C ALA A 144 0.90 -9.19 -3.63
N VAL A 145 0.49 -10.07 -4.56
CA VAL A 145 -0.55 -11.07 -4.30
C VAL A 145 -0.10 -12.10 -3.26
N LEU A 146 1.12 -12.61 -3.40
CA LEU A 146 1.66 -13.59 -2.48
C LEU A 146 1.88 -13.02 -1.08
N ALA A 147 2.22 -11.74 -0.98
CA ALA A 147 2.42 -11.03 0.28
C ALA A 147 1.13 -10.87 1.12
N GLU A 148 -0.05 -10.93 0.49
CA GLU A 148 -1.35 -10.90 1.17
C GLU A 148 -1.73 -12.26 1.76
N THR A 149 -1.17 -13.37 1.24
CA THR A 149 -1.59 -14.72 1.64
C THR A 149 -1.17 -15.14 3.07
N PRO A 150 0.00 -14.74 3.62
CA PRO A 150 0.39 -15.13 4.99
C PRO A 150 -0.42 -14.36 6.03
N ARG A 151 -1.24 -15.05 6.80
CA ARG A 151 -1.91 -14.45 7.97
C ARG A 151 -0.94 -14.33 9.13
N LEU A 152 -0.32 -13.18 9.28
CA LEU A 152 0.56 -12.89 10.40
C LEU A 152 -0.27 -12.47 11.63
N ARG A 153 0.17 -12.88 12.83
CA ARG A 153 -0.62 -12.65 14.05
C ARG A 153 -0.75 -11.17 14.44
N TYR A 154 0.26 -10.36 14.13
CA TYR A 154 0.36 -8.98 14.60
C TYR A 154 0.51 -7.95 13.48
N ILE A 155 0.71 -8.39 12.25
CA ILE A 155 0.87 -7.54 11.08
C ILE A 155 -0.31 -7.82 10.16
N ASP A 156 -1.01 -6.76 9.81
CA ASP A 156 -2.16 -6.83 8.90
C ASP A 156 -1.71 -7.10 7.46
N ASP A 157 -2.55 -7.76 6.69
CA ASP A 157 -2.32 -8.06 5.27
C ASP A 157 -2.15 -6.78 4.41
N ASN A 158 -2.78 -5.67 4.80
CA ASN A 158 -2.55 -4.37 4.17
C ASN A 158 -1.07 -3.94 4.22
N ALA A 159 -0.40 -4.18 5.36
CA ALA A 159 1.01 -3.84 5.51
C ALA A 159 1.90 -4.77 4.69
N THR A 160 1.66 -6.08 4.75
CA THR A 160 2.48 -7.05 4.00
C THR A 160 2.33 -6.87 2.49
N MET A 161 1.12 -6.60 2.01
CA MET A 161 0.82 -6.36 0.60
C MET A 161 1.48 -5.11 0.02
N LEU A 162 1.92 -4.17 0.87
CA LEU A 162 2.68 -2.98 0.46
C LEU A 162 4.17 -3.11 0.76
N LEU A 163 4.55 -3.51 1.99
CA LEU A 163 5.93 -3.44 2.42
C LEU A 163 6.83 -4.51 1.79
N ILE A 164 6.29 -5.70 1.51
CA ILE A 164 7.06 -6.75 0.83
C ILE A 164 7.32 -6.39 -0.64
N PRO A 165 6.32 -5.94 -1.44
CA PRO A 165 6.58 -5.43 -2.78
C PRO A 165 7.45 -4.17 -2.79
N LEU A 166 7.32 -3.26 -1.80
CA LEU A 166 8.20 -2.11 -1.66
C LEU A 166 9.67 -2.55 -1.52
N ALA A 167 9.94 -3.52 -0.65
CA ALA A 167 11.29 -4.06 -0.50
C ALA A 167 11.82 -4.68 -1.81
N ALA A 168 10.95 -5.38 -2.56
CA ALA A 168 11.30 -5.91 -3.87
C ALA A 168 11.62 -4.80 -4.89
N VAL A 169 10.81 -3.73 -4.95
CA VAL A 169 11.05 -2.56 -5.80
C VAL A 169 12.41 -1.92 -5.48
N VAL A 170 12.64 -1.58 -4.20
CA VAL A 170 13.90 -0.95 -3.76
C VAL A 170 15.13 -1.82 -4.09
N THR A 171 14.97 -3.13 -4.01
CA THR A 171 16.06 -4.08 -4.34
C THR A 171 16.30 -4.15 -5.85
N LEU A 172 15.26 -4.06 -6.66
CA LEU A 172 15.33 -4.21 -8.12
C LEU A 172 15.66 -2.91 -8.84
N GLU A 173 15.25 -1.76 -8.31
CA GLU A 173 15.43 -0.44 -8.92
C GLU A 173 16.85 -0.16 -9.43
N PRO A 174 17.94 -0.42 -8.65
CA PRO A 174 19.30 -0.16 -9.10
C PRO A 174 19.69 -0.92 -10.38
N PHE A 175 19.07 -2.06 -10.63
CA PHE A 175 19.37 -2.88 -11.81
C PHE A 175 18.67 -2.40 -13.09
N PHE A 176 17.61 -1.60 -12.95
CA PHE A 176 16.82 -1.11 -14.09
C PHE A 176 17.12 0.36 -14.44
N ASN A 177 17.66 1.13 -13.51
CA ASN A 177 18.06 2.52 -13.77
C ASN A 177 19.44 2.65 -14.46
N VAL A 178 20.12 1.54 -14.73
CA VAL A 178 21.44 1.50 -15.40
C VAL A 178 21.29 1.21 -16.91
N MET A 179 20.10 0.92 -17.40
CA MET A 179 19.79 0.72 -18.81
C MET A 179 19.05 1.91 -19.41
#